data_d60fa2f95b388dab7e222fe9f96cd2b7
#
_entry.id   d60fa2f95b388dab7e222fe9f96cd2b7
#
_cell.length_a   1.000
_cell.length_b   1.000
_cell.length_c   1.000
_cell.angle_alpha   90.00
_cell.angle_beta   90.00
_cell.angle_gamma   90.00
#
_symmetry.space_group_name_H-M   'P 1'
#
loop_
_entity.id
_entity.type
_entity.pdbx_description
1 polymer ?
#
loop_
_entity_poly.entity_id
_entity_poly.type
_entity_poly.pdbx_seq_one_letter_code
_entity_poly.pdbx_strand_id
1 'polypeptide(L)'
;FKEKNTKPVKNLYARLGSKGPNFCYAGHLDVVPAGNLRDWTVNPFRPSIKKGHLIGRGANDMKSSIAAFVSAISIFIKNNKKFNGSISLLITGDEEGVAINGTKKVVEYLKKRKEKIDFCLVGEPTNPNKLGEMIKIGRRGSMNGRLSVIGIQGHVAYPHRANNPSTALVQILKE
;
A
#
# COMPACT_ATOMS: atom_id res chain seq x y z
N PHE A 1 -9.51 -11.86 6.89
CA PHE A 1 -9.18 -11.63 8.30
C PHE A 1 -9.99 -10.49 8.89
N LYS A 2 -10.16 -10.49 10.21
CA LYS A 2 -10.84 -9.42 10.97
C LYS A 2 -10.23 -9.34 12.36
N GLU A 3 -9.72 -8.19 12.74
CA GLU A 3 -9.29 -7.87 14.10
C GLU A 3 -10.41 -7.14 14.84
N LYS A 4 -10.35 -7.13 16.19
CA LYS A 4 -11.33 -6.41 17.02
C LYS A 4 -11.41 -4.94 16.59
N ASN A 5 -12.62 -4.42 16.48
CA ASN A 5 -12.91 -3.03 16.06
C ASN A 5 -12.44 -2.66 14.64
N THR A 6 -12.20 -3.63 13.76
CA THR A 6 -11.86 -3.39 12.36
C THR A 6 -12.89 -4.02 11.41
N LYS A 7 -12.90 -3.56 10.16
CA LYS A 7 -13.68 -4.21 9.10
C LYS A 7 -12.99 -5.49 8.64
N PRO A 8 -13.74 -6.53 8.24
CA PRO A 8 -13.15 -7.72 7.65
C PRO A 8 -12.51 -7.41 6.31
N VAL A 9 -11.34 -8.01 6.05
CA VAL A 9 -10.60 -7.87 4.80
C VAL A 9 -10.42 -9.23 4.15
N LYS A 10 -10.69 -9.27 2.85
CA LYS A 10 -10.39 -10.44 2.00
C LYS A 10 -8.97 -10.31 1.47
N ASN A 11 -8.22 -11.40 1.58
CA ASN A 11 -6.88 -11.52 1.02
C ASN A 11 -6.81 -12.80 0.21
N LEU A 12 -5.93 -12.84 -0.77
CA LEU A 12 -5.66 -13.99 -1.60
C LEU A 12 -4.21 -14.43 -1.42
N TYR A 13 -3.99 -15.71 -1.18
CA TYR A 13 -2.73 -16.37 -1.42
C TYR A 13 -2.96 -17.56 -2.34
N ALA A 14 -2.24 -17.61 -3.43
CA ALA A 14 -2.29 -18.71 -4.39
C ALA A 14 -0.86 -19.12 -4.75
N ARG A 15 -0.61 -20.42 -4.89
CA ARG A 15 0.69 -20.97 -5.26
C ARG A 15 0.55 -21.98 -6.37
N LEU A 16 1.35 -21.82 -7.40
CA LEU A 16 1.55 -22.78 -8.47
C LEU A 16 2.87 -23.51 -8.24
N GLY A 17 2.82 -24.83 -8.23
CA GLY A 17 3.96 -25.68 -7.88
C GLY A 17 4.03 -25.99 -6.38
N SER A 18 4.78 -27.04 -6.04
CA SER A 18 4.91 -27.53 -4.65
C SER A 18 6.36 -27.57 -4.16
N LYS A 19 7.32 -27.34 -5.05
CA LYS A 19 8.76 -27.38 -4.73
C LYS A 19 9.30 -25.97 -4.45
N GLY A 20 10.39 -25.87 -3.70
CA GLY A 20 11.17 -24.66 -3.61
C GLY A 20 12.17 -24.51 -4.77
N PRO A 21 12.69 -23.30 -5.00
CA PRO A 21 12.34 -22.06 -4.32
C PRO A 21 10.94 -21.54 -4.70
N ASN A 22 10.29 -20.83 -3.76
CA ASN A 22 9.00 -20.17 -3.98
C ASN A 22 9.23 -18.67 -4.22
N PHE A 23 8.95 -18.21 -5.43
CA PHE A 23 8.95 -16.81 -5.80
C PHE A 23 7.54 -16.24 -5.65
N CYS A 24 7.37 -15.29 -4.73
CA CYS A 24 6.10 -14.65 -4.43
C CYS A 24 6.05 -13.26 -5.04
N TYR A 25 4.96 -12.94 -5.70
CA TYR A 25 4.60 -11.56 -6.00
C TYR A 25 3.59 -11.08 -4.96
N ALA A 26 3.85 -9.91 -4.36
CA ALA A 26 2.96 -9.29 -3.39
C ALA A 26 2.43 -7.95 -3.92
N GLY A 27 1.13 -7.69 -3.67
CA GLY A 27 0.47 -6.46 -4.06
C GLY A 27 -0.85 -6.25 -3.32
N HIS A 28 -1.48 -5.10 -3.57
CA HIS A 28 -2.76 -4.73 -2.95
C HIS A 28 -3.80 -4.28 -3.97
N LEU A 29 -5.07 -4.39 -3.59
CA LEU A 29 -6.22 -3.98 -4.41
C LEU A 29 -6.96 -2.78 -3.85
N ASP A 30 -6.80 -2.50 -2.57
CA ASP A 30 -7.32 -1.29 -1.95
C ASP A 30 -6.59 -0.06 -2.47
N VAL A 31 -7.21 1.08 -2.28
CA VAL A 31 -6.73 2.36 -2.82
C VAL A 31 -7.03 3.48 -1.84
N VAL A 32 -6.17 4.49 -1.79
CA VAL A 32 -6.44 5.73 -1.05
C VAL A 32 -7.65 6.47 -1.64
N PRO A 33 -8.32 7.34 -0.85
CA PRO A 33 -9.39 8.18 -1.35
C PRO A 33 -8.99 8.98 -2.60
N ALA A 34 -9.96 9.22 -3.48
CA ALA A 34 -9.68 9.97 -4.71
C ALA A 34 -9.25 11.42 -4.50
N GLY A 35 -9.52 11.99 -3.32
CA GLY A 35 -9.36 13.41 -3.08
C GLY A 35 -10.48 14.22 -3.72
N ASN A 36 -10.20 15.45 -4.13
CA ASN A 36 -11.17 16.30 -4.78
C ASN A 36 -11.43 15.80 -6.21
N LEU A 37 -12.67 15.43 -6.51
CA LEU A 37 -13.05 14.90 -7.83
C LEU A 37 -12.88 15.91 -8.97
N ARG A 38 -12.83 17.21 -8.67
CA ARG A 38 -12.62 18.27 -9.67
C ARG A 38 -11.19 18.28 -10.23
N ASP A 39 -10.23 17.69 -9.50
CA ASP A 39 -8.83 17.60 -9.91
C ASP A 39 -8.58 16.46 -10.91
N TRP A 40 -9.61 15.64 -11.17
CA TRP A 40 -9.51 14.51 -12.08
C TRP A 40 -10.04 14.88 -13.49
N THR A 41 -9.29 14.47 -14.50
CA THR A 41 -9.71 14.63 -15.92
C THR A 41 -10.72 13.55 -16.37
N VAL A 42 -10.92 12.52 -15.54
CA VAL A 42 -11.90 11.43 -15.71
C VAL A 42 -12.44 11.05 -14.33
N ASN A 43 -13.54 10.30 -14.29
CA ASN A 43 -13.97 9.72 -13.02
C ASN A 43 -12.91 8.72 -12.52
N PRO A 44 -12.31 8.91 -11.33
CA PRO A 44 -11.24 8.05 -10.83
C PRO A 44 -11.63 6.59 -10.67
N PHE A 45 -12.91 6.28 -10.48
CA PHE A 45 -13.44 4.92 -10.33
C PHE A 45 -14.11 4.37 -11.60
N ARG A 46 -14.05 5.13 -12.71
CA ARG A 46 -14.39 4.69 -14.06
C ARG A 46 -13.21 4.97 -14.98
N PRO A 47 -12.16 4.15 -14.92
CA PRO A 47 -10.90 4.42 -15.61
C PRO A 47 -11.10 4.47 -17.13
N SER A 48 -10.34 5.32 -17.78
CA SER A 48 -10.34 5.46 -19.22
C SER A 48 -8.93 5.62 -19.78
N ILE A 49 -8.77 5.27 -21.04
CA ILE A 49 -7.51 5.48 -21.77
C ILE A 49 -7.58 6.81 -22.49
N LYS A 50 -6.64 7.71 -22.19
CA LYS A 50 -6.47 8.99 -22.87
C LYS A 50 -5.00 9.15 -23.30
N LYS A 51 -4.78 9.43 -24.58
CA LYS A 51 -3.43 9.62 -25.16
C LYS A 51 -2.47 8.48 -24.80
N GLY A 52 -2.95 7.23 -24.83
CA GLY A 52 -2.15 6.05 -24.50
C GLY A 52 -1.92 5.78 -23.00
N HIS A 53 -2.49 6.59 -22.10
CA HIS A 53 -2.37 6.43 -20.66
C HIS A 53 -3.69 5.95 -20.05
N LEU A 54 -3.61 4.92 -19.20
CA LEU A 54 -4.72 4.49 -18.35
C LEU A 54 -4.83 5.42 -17.15
N ILE A 55 -5.92 6.17 -17.04
CA ILE A 55 -6.16 7.12 -15.97
C ILE A 55 -7.24 6.59 -15.05
N GLY A 56 -6.93 6.43 -13.75
CA GLY A 56 -7.86 5.97 -12.73
C GLY A 56 -7.17 5.78 -11.38
N ARG A 57 -7.93 5.85 -10.29
CA ARG A 57 -7.41 5.58 -8.94
C ARG A 57 -7.01 4.10 -8.83
N GLY A 58 -5.77 3.84 -8.37
CA GLY A 58 -5.21 2.49 -8.30
C GLY A 58 -4.65 1.95 -9.62
N ALA A 59 -4.67 2.73 -10.72
CA ALA A 59 -4.06 2.28 -11.98
C ALA A 59 -2.55 2.14 -11.81
N ASN A 60 -1.87 3.17 -11.36
CA ASN A 60 -0.43 3.14 -11.12
C ASN A 60 -0.07 2.43 -9.82
N ASP A 61 -0.82 2.64 -8.77
CA ASP A 61 -0.66 2.10 -7.42
C ASP A 61 -1.89 1.28 -7.05
N MET A 62 -1.81 -0.09 -7.16
CA MET A 62 -0.76 -0.80 -7.91
C MET A 62 -1.36 -1.88 -8.83
N LYS A 63 -2.62 -1.70 -9.28
CA LYS A 63 -3.37 -2.73 -10.04
C LYS A 63 -2.73 -3.05 -11.39
N SER A 64 -2.07 -2.09 -12.04
CA SER A 64 -1.37 -2.33 -13.31
C SER A 64 -0.20 -3.30 -13.15
N SER A 65 0.56 -3.19 -12.07
CA SER A 65 1.68 -4.10 -11.83
C SER A 65 1.21 -5.52 -11.49
N ILE A 66 0.06 -5.66 -10.78
CA ILE A 66 -0.57 -6.97 -10.58
C ILE A 66 -0.98 -7.58 -11.94
N ALA A 67 -1.65 -6.80 -12.79
CA ALA A 67 -2.07 -7.27 -14.11
C ALA A 67 -0.88 -7.65 -14.99
N ALA A 68 0.20 -6.86 -14.97
CA ALA A 68 1.44 -7.16 -15.68
C ALA A 68 2.09 -8.46 -15.18
N PHE A 69 2.14 -8.67 -13.86
CA PHE A 69 2.68 -9.90 -13.30
C PHE A 69 1.85 -11.13 -13.66
N VAL A 70 0.52 -11.05 -13.58
CA VAL A 70 -0.39 -12.13 -13.99
C VAL A 70 -0.23 -12.47 -15.47
N SER A 71 -0.10 -11.46 -16.32
CA SER A 71 0.17 -11.65 -17.75
C SER A 71 1.52 -12.33 -17.98
N ALA A 72 2.57 -11.90 -17.29
CA ALA A 72 3.90 -12.48 -17.40
C ALA A 72 3.91 -13.97 -16.95
N ILE A 73 3.24 -14.30 -15.84
CA ILE A 73 3.09 -15.70 -15.41
C ILE A 73 2.35 -16.51 -16.45
N SER A 74 1.28 -15.99 -17.03
CA SER A 74 0.49 -16.70 -18.04
C SER A 74 1.35 -17.06 -19.26
N ILE A 75 2.19 -16.13 -19.71
CA ILE A 75 3.16 -16.36 -20.79
C ILE A 75 4.21 -17.39 -20.36
N PHE A 76 4.76 -17.22 -19.14
CA PHE A 76 5.76 -18.14 -18.62
C PHE A 76 5.27 -19.57 -18.56
N ILE A 77 4.07 -19.81 -18.00
CA ILE A 77 3.47 -21.14 -17.88
C ILE A 77 3.19 -21.77 -19.27
N LYS A 78 2.73 -20.94 -20.20
CA LYS A 78 2.49 -21.40 -21.59
C LYS A 78 3.76 -21.91 -22.24
N ASN A 79 4.89 -21.25 -21.99
CA ASN A 79 6.18 -21.58 -22.60
C ASN A 79 6.98 -22.60 -21.78
N ASN A 80 6.67 -22.77 -20.50
CA ASN A 80 7.41 -23.63 -19.58
C ASN A 80 6.45 -24.59 -18.87
N LYS A 81 6.02 -25.64 -19.55
CA LYS A 81 5.09 -26.63 -18.98
C LYS A 81 5.63 -27.34 -17.71
N LYS A 82 6.95 -27.37 -17.54
CA LYS A 82 7.64 -27.88 -16.35
C LYS A 82 8.70 -26.87 -15.92
N PHE A 83 8.73 -26.50 -14.65
CA PHE A 83 9.76 -25.68 -14.06
C PHE A 83 10.07 -26.15 -12.63
N ASN A 84 11.29 -25.93 -12.17
CA ASN A 84 11.71 -26.26 -10.81
C ASN A 84 11.43 -25.05 -9.91
N GLY A 85 10.59 -25.27 -8.89
CA GLY A 85 10.21 -24.23 -7.94
C GLY A 85 8.72 -24.01 -7.89
N SER A 86 8.33 -22.87 -7.36
CA SER A 86 6.94 -22.42 -7.29
C SER A 86 6.84 -20.93 -7.53
N ILE A 87 5.69 -20.51 -8.01
CA ILE A 87 5.32 -19.11 -8.15
C ILE A 87 4.08 -18.89 -7.30
N SER A 88 4.09 -17.88 -6.44
CA SER A 88 2.94 -17.55 -5.62
C SER A 88 2.53 -16.09 -5.76
N LEU A 89 1.26 -15.85 -5.45
CA LEU A 89 0.62 -14.55 -5.50
C LEU A 89 0.02 -14.26 -4.13
N LEU A 90 0.39 -13.14 -3.52
CA LEU A 90 -0.18 -12.63 -2.29
C LEU A 90 -0.82 -11.29 -2.59
N ILE A 91 -2.15 -11.20 -2.54
CA ILE A 91 -2.88 -9.96 -2.79
C ILE A 91 -3.69 -9.62 -1.56
N THR A 92 -3.49 -8.40 -1.07
CA THR A 92 -4.21 -7.87 0.10
C THR A 92 -5.23 -6.78 -0.30
N GLY A 93 -6.21 -6.58 0.56
CA GLY A 93 -7.18 -5.49 0.47
C GLY A 93 -7.05 -4.50 1.64
N ASP A 94 -5.93 -4.45 2.34
CA ASP A 94 -5.67 -3.55 3.48
C ASP A 94 -4.15 -3.24 3.56
N GLU A 95 -3.65 -2.53 2.55
CA GLU A 95 -2.30 -1.96 2.54
C GLU A 95 -2.34 -0.46 2.77
N GLU A 96 -3.22 0.23 2.06
CA GLU A 96 -3.37 1.70 2.03
C GLU A 96 -4.14 2.27 3.24
N GLY A 97 -4.80 1.40 3.99
CA GLY A 97 -5.60 1.77 5.14
C GLY A 97 -4.86 1.60 6.46
N VAL A 98 -5.53 0.92 7.41
CA VAL A 98 -4.94 0.64 8.74
C VAL A 98 -3.89 -0.47 8.72
N ALA A 99 -3.79 -1.23 7.64
CA ALA A 99 -2.81 -2.29 7.39
C ALA A 99 -2.73 -3.38 8.48
N ILE A 100 -3.87 -3.66 9.15
CA ILE A 100 -3.95 -4.63 10.25
C ILE A 100 -4.37 -6.01 9.73
N ASN A 101 -5.39 -6.05 8.85
CA ASN A 101 -5.99 -7.30 8.35
C ASN A 101 -5.44 -7.75 6.99
N GLY A 102 -4.44 -7.06 6.47
CA GLY A 102 -3.80 -7.30 5.18
C GLY A 102 -2.60 -8.22 5.24
N THR A 103 -1.52 -7.83 4.60
CA THR A 103 -0.28 -8.60 4.41
C THR A 103 0.25 -9.22 5.71
N LYS A 104 0.26 -8.47 6.81
CA LYS A 104 0.71 -8.96 8.11
C LYS A 104 -0.02 -10.25 8.53
N LYS A 105 -1.36 -10.24 8.46
CA LYS A 105 -2.17 -11.42 8.82
C LYS A 105 -1.97 -12.58 7.87
N VAL A 106 -1.79 -12.32 6.58
CA VAL A 106 -1.50 -13.36 5.60
C VAL A 106 -0.15 -14.01 5.92
N VAL A 107 0.89 -13.22 6.16
CA VAL A 107 2.24 -13.75 6.49
C VAL A 107 2.22 -14.55 7.80
N GLU A 108 1.54 -14.07 8.85
CA GLU A 108 1.35 -14.81 10.09
C GLU A 108 0.65 -16.15 9.86
N TYR A 109 -0.39 -16.17 9.02
CA TYR A 109 -1.12 -17.37 8.65
C TYR A 109 -0.24 -18.36 7.87
N LEU A 110 0.50 -17.89 6.87
CA LEU A 110 1.42 -18.72 6.09
C LEU A 110 2.52 -19.32 6.96
N LYS A 111 3.09 -18.54 7.89
CA LYS A 111 4.08 -19.01 8.85
C LYS A 111 3.55 -20.15 9.71
N LYS A 112 2.31 -20.05 10.23
CA LYS A 112 1.65 -21.12 10.99
C LYS A 112 1.48 -22.40 10.17
N ARG A 113 1.29 -22.28 8.86
CA ARG A 113 1.17 -23.40 7.93
C ARG A 113 2.52 -23.92 7.40
N LYS A 114 3.62 -23.37 7.90
CA LYS A 114 4.99 -23.70 7.43
C LYS A 114 5.19 -23.44 5.94
N GLU A 115 4.40 -22.52 5.39
CA GLU A 115 4.55 -22.08 4.01
C GLU A 115 5.75 -21.16 3.89
N LYS A 116 6.70 -21.52 3.04
CA LYS A 116 7.94 -20.78 2.84
C LYS A 116 7.87 -19.94 1.58
N ILE A 117 8.24 -18.68 1.71
CA ILE A 117 8.51 -17.76 0.61
C ILE A 117 10.01 -17.52 0.60
N ASP A 118 10.69 -17.89 -0.49
CA ASP A 118 12.14 -17.74 -0.61
C ASP A 118 12.52 -16.35 -1.18
N PHE A 119 11.72 -15.85 -2.12
CA PHE A 119 11.89 -14.52 -2.73
C PHE A 119 10.54 -13.83 -2.82
N CYS A 120 10.52 -12.51 -2.61
CA CYS A 120 9.30 -11.72 -2.75
C CYS A 120 9.58 -10.46 -3.59
N LEU A 121 8.79 -10.29 -4.63
CA LEU A 121 8.71 -9.06 -5.41
C LEU A 121 7.45 -8.30 -5.00
N VAL A 122 7.61 -7.07 -4.53
CA VAL A 122 6.50 -6.15 -4.25
C VAL A 122 6.39 -5.17 -5.42
N GLY A 123 5.25 -5.17 -6.09
CA GLY A 123 5.07 -4.46 -7.35
C GLY A 123 4.71 -2.98 -7.23
N GLU A 124 5.14 -2.32 -6.17
CA GLU A 124 4.89 -0.89 -5.94
C GLU A 124 5.57 0.03 -6.96
N PRO A 125 4.97 1.19 -7.29
CA PRO A 125 5.56 2.16 -8.19
C PRO A 125 6.77 2.85 -7.54
N THR A 126 7.97 2.44 -7.91
CA THR A 126 9.23 2.93 -7.32
C THR A 126 10.13 3.68 -8.28
N ASN A 127 9.85 3.60 -9.59
CA ASN A 127 10.72 4.17 -10.61
C ASN A 127 10.32 5.62 -10.88
N PRO A 128 11.22 6.61 -10.62
CA PRO A 128 10.87 8.02 -10.79
C PRO A 128 10.76 8.47 -12.26
N ASN A 129 11.62 7.99 -13.16
CA ASN A 129 11.67 8.47 -14.54
C ASN A 129 11.46 7.35 -15.56
N LYS A 130 12.15 6.22 -15.41
CA LYS A 130 12.12 5.11 -16.38
C LYS A 130 11.81 3.80 -15.67
N LEU A 131 11.01 2.97 -16.33
CA LEU A 131 10.72 1.63 -15.83
C LEU A 131 12.02 0.81 -15.71
N GLY A 132 12.21 0.19 -14.53
CA GLY A 132 13.37 -0.67 -14.24
C GLY A 132 14.63 0.06 -13.79
N GLU A 133 14.61 1.38 -13.60
CA GLU A 133 15.78 2.14 -13.16
C GLU A 133 16.08 2.03 -11.65
N MET A 134 15.06 1.65 -10.85
CA MET A 134 15.20 1.58 -9.40
C MET A 134 14.51 0.36 -8.81
N ILE A 135 15.21 -0.30 -7.90
CA ILE A 135 14.66 -1.34 -7.02
C ILE A 135 14.93 -0.95 -5.58
N LYS A 136 13.91 -0.93 -4.73
CA LYS A 136 14.08 -0.75 -3.29
C LYS A 136 14.34 -2.10 -2.63
N ILE A 137 15.49 -2.24 -1.98
CA ILE A 137 15.90 -3.46 -1.28
C ILE A 137 15.65 -3.41 0.23
N GLY A 138 15.10 -2.28 0.72
CA GLY A 138 14.74 -2.08 2.12
C GLY A 138 13.70 -0.97 2.25
N ARG A 139 13.16 -0.83 3.45
CA ARG A 139 12.15 0.18 3.78
C ARG A 139 12.55 0.92 5.05
N ARG A 140 12.20 2.20 5.11
CA ARG A 140 12.24 2.99 6.35
C ARG A 140 11.01 2.71 7.19
N GLY A 141 11.10 2.97 8.49
CA GLY A 141 9.93 3.03 9.36
C GLY A 141 9.08 4.29 9.10
N SER A 142 7.86 4.25 9.60
CA SER A 142 6.97 5.41 9.63
C SER A 142 6.46 5.58 11.06
N MET A 143 6.40 6.84 11.51
CA MET A 143 5.88 7.18 12.82
C MET A 143 4.92 8.36 12.69
N ASN A 144 3.73 8.21 13.26
CA ASN A 144 2.73 9.28 13.32
C ASN A 144 2.61 9.76 14.76
N GLY A 145 2.61 11.07 14.95
CA GLY A 145 2.40 11.71 16.22
C GLY A 145 1.17 12.62 16.20
N ARG A 146 0.53 12.78 17.34
CA ARG A 146 -0.52 13.75 17.54
C ARG A 146 -0.10 14.71 18.66
N LEU A 147 0.06 15.98 18.32
CA LEU A 147 0.32 17.04 19.26
C LEU A 147 -0.99 17.76 19.61
N SER A 148 -1.29 17.89 20.90
CA SER A 148 -2.41 18.67 21.39
C SER A 148 -1.88 19.74 22.33
N VAL A 149 -2.15 21.00 22.00
CA VAL A 149 -1.76 22.16 22.82
C VAL A 149 -3.01 22.74 23.45
N ILE A 150 -3.02 22.78 24.79
CA ILE A 150 -4.17 23.26 25.57
C ILE A 150 -3.82 24.65 26.09
N GLY A 151 -4.74 25.59 25.86
CA GLY A 151 -4.59 26.98 26.31
C GLY A 151 -5.67 27.39 27.32
N ILE A 152 -5.60 28.64 27.73
CA ILE A 152 -6.59 29.28 28.60
C ILE A 152 -7.23 30.42 27.82
N GLN A 153 -8.56 30.36 27.66
CA GLN A 153 -9.31 31.41 26.99
C GLN A 153 -9.26 32.72 27.77
N GLY A 154 -9.14 33.84 27.06
CA GLY A 154 -9.17 35.15 27.63
C GLY A 154 -9.46 36.22 26.60
N HIS A 155 -9.70 37.48 27.09
CA HIS A 155 -9.94 38.60 26.23
C HIS A 155 -8.64 39.06 25.59
N VAL A 156 -8.65 39.41 24.32
CA VAL A 156 -7.46 39.80 23.53
C VAL A 156 -6.73 41.02 24.10
N ALA A 157 -7.45 41.94 24.74
CA ALA A 157 -6.86 43.11 25.41
C ALA A 157 -6.12 42.80 26.73
N TYR A 158 -6.26 41.57 27.23
CA TYR A 158 -5.65 41.12 28.49
C TYR A 158 -4.85 39.82 28.30
N PRO A 159 -3.80 39.85 27.45
CA PRO A 159 -3.08 38.60 27.10
C PRO A 159 -2.41 37.92 28.31
N HIS A 160 -2.09 38.70 29.36
CA HIS A 160 -1.53 38.18 30.62
C HIS A 160 -2.51 37.31 31.43
N ARG A 161 -3.81 37.31 31.08
CA ARG A 161 -4.88 36.48 31.70
C ARG A 161 -5.29 35.30 30.84
N ALA A 162 -4.61 35.10 29.72
CA ALA A 162 -4.90 34.05 28.77
C ALA A 162 -3.62 33.27 28.45
N ASN A 163 -3.80 32.10 27.89
CA ASN A 163 -2.70 31.31 27.29
C ASN A 163 -3.13 30.88 25.90
N ASN A 164 -2.62 31.54 24.87
CA ASN A 164 -2.97 31.25 23.51
C ASN A 164 -2.25 29.96 23.02
N PRO A 165 -2.96 28.89 22.76
CA PRO A 165 -2.34 27.63 22.34
C PRO A 165 -1.66 27.72 20.97
N SER A 166 -2.10 28.66 20.10
CA SER A 166 -1.46 28.88 18.80
C SER A 166 -0.05 29.45 18.96
N THR A 167 0.17 30.35 19.89
CA THR A 167 1.52 30.89 20.17
C THR A 167 2.46 29.78 20.67
N ALA A 168 2.00 28.98 21.60
CA ALA A 168 2.78 27.85 22.12
C ALA A 168 3.05 26.80 21.00
N LEU A 169 2.06 26.50 20.15
CA LEU A 169 2.23 25.59 19.01
C LEU A 169 3.31 26.10 18.03
N VAL A 170 3.27 27.38 17.67
CA VAL A 170 4.27 27.98 16.79
C VAL A 170 5.68 27.91 17.39
N GLN A 171 5.82 28.13 18.69
CA GLN A 171 7.11 28.02 19.39
C GLN A 171 7.65 26.57 19.33
N ILE A 172 6.79 25.57 19.58
CA ILE A 172 7.17 24.15 19.51
C ILE A 172 7.59 23.73 18.09
N LEU A 173 6.91 24.25 17.07
CA LEU A 173 7.19 23.87 15.67
C LEU A 173 8.40 24.63 15.05
N LYS A 174 8.94 25.62 15.75
CA LYS A 174 10.12 26.39 15.30
C LYS A 174 11.43 25.64 15.57
N GLU A 175 11.46 24.72 16.52
CA GLU A 175 12.60 23.86 16.84
C GLU A 175 12.67 22.63 15.89
#